data_581a1352ed68c1f02c1094f08ba2c4ba
#
_entry.id   581a1352ed68c1f02c1094f08ba2c4ba
#
_cell.length_a   1.000
_cell.length_b   1.000
_cell.length_c   1.000
_cell.angle_alpha   90.00
_cell.angle_beta   90.00
_cell.angle_gamma   90.00
#
_symmetry.space_group_name_H-M   'P 1'
#
loop_
_entity.id
_entity.type
_entity.pdbx_description
1 polymer ?
#
loop_
_entity_poly.entity_id
_entity_poly.type
_entity_poly.pdbx_seq_one_letter_code
_entity_poly.pdbx_strand_id
1 'polypeptide(L)'
;MTTFDAKKLKKEYLDWYNQTLEFSNLSNNVVRIDTPFKDNSLDNLIIYALYDQSRDMITLTDDGYTIFDLENNGISLNKSKKRKKIFEEHLSAYGIKYNDKTHEIFVQTNFKNFNKSKHNLLQCLIFVNDMYLLSNPKSQNIFTEDVANKLDEHNIYYGRDLPIIGSSGVVHNFDFFISAKKNQKEKFINAISNPNNSMIIKSKITDAMQAKKIKRHRQNEFIFILNDSKKRDRKSVV
;
A
#
# COMPACT_ATOMS: atom_id res chain seq x y z
N MET A 1 24.02 34.09 10.69
CA MET A 1 23.54 33.67 9.35
C MET A 1 23.96 32.23 9.11
N THR A 2 23.01 31.33 8.94
CA THR A 2 23.28 29.91 8.60
C THR A 2 23.73 29.88 7.14
N THR A 3 24.98 29.60 6.89
CA THR A 3 25.54 29.50 5.54
C THR A 3 24.88 28.30 4.83
N PHE A 4 24.25 28.52 3.67
CA PHE A 4 23.76 27.45 2.81
C PHE A 4 24.99 26.75 2.19
N ASP A 5 25.27 25.52 2.65
CA ASP A 5 26.47 24.77 2.30
C ASP A 5 26.16 23.29 2.04
N ALA A 6 26.77 22.74 0.98
CA ALA A 6 26.60 21.34 0.57
C ALA A 6 27.00 20.33 1.67
N LYS A 7 28.05 20.62 2.44
CA LYS A 7 28.50 19.77 3.54
C LYS A 7 27.46 19.72 4.65
N LYS A 8 26.85 20.86 4.98
CA LYS A 8 25.80 20.95 5.97
C LYS A 8 24.56 20.17 5.52
N LEU A 9 24.09 20.36 4.29
CA LEU A 9 22.95 19.62 3.75
C LEU A 9 23.21 18.11 3.76
N LYS A 10 24.41 17.67 3.35
CA LYS A 10 24.79 16.25 3.39
C LYS A 10 24.75 15.72 4.82
N LYS A 11 25.28 16.46 5.79
CA LYS A 11 25.28 16.07 7.19
C LYS A 11 23.85 15.91 7.73
N GLU A 12 23.02 16.93 7.58
CA GLU A 12 21.63 16.91 8.05
C GLU A 12 20.84 15.72 7.44
N TYR A 13 21.06 15.45 6.13
CA TYR A 13 20.43 14.32 5.47
C TYR A 13 20.90 12.97 6.03
N LEU A 14 22.21 12.80 6.27
CA LEU A 14 22.76 11.56 6.81
C LEU A 14 22.35 11.37 8.28
N ASP A 15 22.29 12.43 9.07
CA ASP A 15 21.85 12.37 10.46
C ASP A 15 20.38 11.96 10.53
N TRP A 16 19.51 12.55 9.70
CA TRP A 16 18.12 12.13 9.57
C TRP A 16 17.99 10.66 9.12
N TYR A 17 18.75 10.27 8.11
CA TYR A 17 18.70 8.90 7.57
C TYR A 17 19.13 7.87 8.62
N ASN A 18 20.17 8.17 9.41
CA ASN A 18 20.64 7.32 10.49
C ASN A 18 19.62 7.19 11.64
N GLN A 19 18.79 8.20 11.87
CA GLN A 19 17.73 8.16 12.90
C GLN A 19 16.48 7.40 12.44
N THR A 20 16.26 7.29 11.14
CA THR A 20 15.03 6.71 10.57
C THR A 20 15.24 5.32 9.97
N LEU A 21 16.49 4.94 9.71
CA LEU A 21 16.85 3.61 9.23
C LEU A 21 17.19 2.73 10.43
N GLU A 22 16.35 1.76 10.74
CA GLU A 22 16.51 0.90 11.91
C GLU A 22 16.90 -0.53 11.53
N PHE A 23 17.80 -1.13 12.31
CA PHE A 23 18.23 -2.53 12.19
C PHE A 23 17.92 -3.25 13.48
N SER A 24 17.13 -4.32 13.43
CA SER A 24 16.72 -5.10 14.60
C SER A 24 17.01 -6.58 14.40
N ASN A 25 17.70 -7.20 15.36
CA ASN A 25 17.91 -8.65 15.35
C ASN A 25 16.60 -9.37 15.68
N LEU A 26 16.09 -10.18 14.77
CA LEU A 26 14.96 -11.09 15.03
C LEU A 26 15.44 -12.43 15.57
N SER A 27 16.62 -12.87 15.14
CA SER A 27 17.30 -14.07 15.61
C SER A 27 18.81 -13.94 15.39
N ASN A 28 19.58 -15.00 15.69
CA ASN A 28 21.03 -15.01 15.46
C ASN A 28 21.43 -14.82 13.98
N ASN A 29 20.54 -15.20 13.07
CA ASN A 29 20.83 -15.20 11.62
C ASN A 29 19.87 -14.33 10.82
N VAL A 30 18.94 -13.61 11.46
CA VAL A 30 17.94 -12.77 10.79
C VAL A 30 17.92 -11.38 11.38
N VAL A 31 18.12 -10.39 10.50
CA VAL A 31 18.01 -8.96 10.83
C VAL A 31 16.86 -8.36 10.03
N ARG A 32 16.00 -7.63 10.71
CA ARG A 32 14.97 -6.78 10.10
C ARG A 32 15.54 -5.40 9.89
N ILE A 33 15.27 -4.81 8.75
CA ILE A 33 15.70 -3.48 8.35
C ILE A 33 14.44 -2.66 8.01
N ASP A 34 14.08 -1.74 8.89
CA ASP A 34 13.00 -0.79 8.68
C ASP A 34 13.55 0.43 7.94
N THR A 35 13.07 0.66 6.73
CA THR A 35 13.55 1.78 5.91
C THR A 35 12.65 3.01 6.06
N PRO A 36 13.15 4.23 5.83
CA PRO A 36 12.32 5.44 5.84
C PRO A 36 11.46 5.60 4.60
N PHE A 37 11.48 4.64 3.69
CA PHE A 37 10.69 4.65 2.46
C PHE A 37 9.33 4.01 2.71
N LYS A 38 8.31 4.57 2.09
CA LYS A 38 6.91 4.18 2.30
C LYS A 38 6.36 3.41 1.11
N ASP A 39 5.47 2.48 1.41
CA ASP A 39 4.59 1.85 0.42
C ASP A 39 3.35 2.71 0.14
N ASN A 40 2.43 2.22 -0.70
CA ASN A 40 1.19 2.90 -1.04
C ASN A 40 0.21 3.05 0.13
N SER A 41 0.39 2.26 1.19
CA SER A 41 -0.38 2.32 2.43
C SER A 41 0.24 3.27 3.46
N LEU A 42 1.36 3.92 3.13
CA LEU A 42 2.19 4.76 3.97
C LEU A 42 2.90 3.99 5.11
N ASP A 43 3.01 2.67 4.97
CA ASP A 43 3.82 1.83 5.85
C ASP A 43 5.29 1.82 5.40
N ASN A 44 6.21 1.55 6.33
CA ASN A 44 7.62 1.45 6.00
C ASN A 44 7.90 0.21 5.14
N LEU A 45 8.70 0.38 4.08
CA LEU A 45 9.26 -0.75 3.34
C LEU A 45 10.28 -1.47 4.22
N ILE A 46 10.07 -2.76 4.44
CA ILE A 46 10.87 -3.62 5.30
C ILE A 46 11.70 -4.58 4.44
N ILE A 47 12.96 -4.75 4.80
CA ILE A 47 13.87 -5.74 4.20
C ILE A 47 14.35 -6.66 5.31
N TYR A 48 14.35 -7.95 5.05
CA TYR A 48 14.96 -8.96 5.92
C TYR A 48 16.31 -9.38 5.35
N ALA A 49 17.31 -9.47 6.23
CA ALA A 49 18.64 -9.97 5.92
C ALA A 49 18.85 -11.31 6.64
N LEU A 50 18.98 -12.40 5.88
CA LEU A 50 19.19 -13.74 6.37
C LEU A 50 20.65 -14.15 6.09
N TYR A 51 21.38 -14.52 7.12
CA TYR A 51 22.78 -14.91 7.01
C TYR A 51 22.98 -16.42 7.03
N ASP A 52 23.58 -16.95 5.96
CA ASP A 52 24.01 -18.33 5.87
C ASP A 52 25.51 -18.40 6.23
N GLN A 53 25.80 -18.82 7.47
CA GLN A 53 27.19 -18.97 7.96
C GLN A 53 28.00 -19.98 7.15
N SER A 54 27.36 -21.04 6.64
CA SER A 54 28.08 -22.11 5.93
C SER A 54 28.64 -21.65 4.58
N ARG A 55 28.00 -20.65 3.97
CA ARG A 55 28.36 -20.09 2.66
C ARG A 55 28.92 -18.68 2.73
N ASP A 56 28.95 -18.08 3.91
CA ASP A 56 29.27 -16.66 4.14
C ASP A 56 28.45 -15.73 3.22
N MET A 57 27.15 -16.00 3.13
CA MET A 57 26.24 -15.31 2.22
C MET A 57 25.07 -14.68 2.97
N ILE A 58 24.65 -13.52 2.50
CA ILE A 58 23.48 -12.81 3.00
C ILE A 58 22.38 -12.85 1.91
N THR A 59 21.19 -13.30 2.26
CA THR A 59 20.01 -13.14 1.42
C THR A 59 19.22 -11.95 1.94
N LEU A 60 19.01 -10.95 1.08
CA LEU A 60 18.13 -9.83 1.34
C LEU A 60 16.80 -10.08 0.65
N THR A 61 15.67 -9.95 1.36
CA THR A 61 14.33 -10.25 0.84
C THR A 61 13.28 -9.33 1.48
N ASP A 62 12.16 -9.14 0.78
CA ASP A 62 10.95 -8.50 1.31
C ASP A 62 9.97 -9.51 1.93
N ASP A 63 10.35 -10.80 1.99
CA ASP A 63 9.51 -11.90 2.47
C ASP A 63 8.16 -12.03 1.70
N GLY A 64 8.14 -11.59 0.42
CA GLY A 64 6.98 -11.66 -0.46
C GLY A 64 5.90 -10.58 -0.20
N TYR A 65 6.13 -9.69 0.75
CA TYR A 65 5.14 -8.69 1.16
C TYR A 65 4.74 -7.76 0.01
N THR A 66 5.71 -7.28 -0.79
CA THR A 66 5.43 -6.29 -1.84
C THR A 66 4.48 -6.82 -2.92
N ILE A 67 4.68 -8.07 -3.35
CA ILE A 67 3.79 -8.71 -4.34
C ILE A 67 2.44 -9.05 -3.71
N PHE A 68 2.44 -9.54 -2.47
CA PHE A 68 1.21 -9.81 -1.73
C PHE A 68 0.35 -8.55 -1.60
N ASP A 69 0.94 -7.41 -1.22
CA ASP A 69 0.23 -6.13 -1.13
C ASP A 69 -0.29 -5.68 -2.50
N LEU A 70 0.55 -5.79 -3.55
CA LEU A 70 0.16 -5.45 -4.92
C LEU A 70 -1.06 -6.29 -5.39
N GLU A 71 -1.07 -7.60 -5.09
CA GLU A 71 -2.17 -8.50 -5.45
C GLU A 71 -3.44 -8.23 -4.63
N ASN A 72 -3.31 -7.88 -3.35
CA ASN A 72 -4.43 -7.45 -2.51
C ASN A 72 -5.09 -6.17 -3.03
N ASN A 73 -4.30 -5.30 -3.64
CA ASN A 73 -4.77 -4.10 -4.32
C ASN A 73 -5.33 -4.37 -5.73
N GLY A 74 -5.51 -5.65 -6.10
CA GLY A 74 -6.15 -6.08 -7.33
C GLY A 74 -5.21 -6.16 -8.54
N ILE A 75 -3.91 -6.02 -8.33
CA ILE A 75 -2.90 -6.06 -9.38
C ILE A 75 -2.17 -7.40 -9.36
N SER A 76 -2.52 -8.26 -10.28
CA SER A 76 -1.78 -9.51 -10.47
C SER A 76 -0.79 -9.38 -11.63
N LEU A 77 0.46 -9.76 -11.38
CA LEU A 77 1.50 -9.82 -12.41
C LEU A 77 1.12 -10.83 -13.51
N ASN A 78 0.50 -11.93 -13.13
CA ASN A 78 0.16 -13.02 -14.03
C ASN A 78 -1.00 -12.70 -15.00
N LYS A 79 -1.82 -11.69 -14.70
CA LYS A 79 -2.94 -11.27 -15.57
C LYS A 79 -2.53 -10.42 -16.77
N SER A 80 -1.26 -9.97 -16.87
CA SER A 80 -0.79 -9.14 -17.97
C SER A 80 0.65 -9.49 -18.34
N LYS A 81 0.84 -10.10 -19.51
CA LYS A 81 2.18 -10.41 -20.07
C LYS A 81 3.08 -9.16 -20.13
N LYS A 82 2.50 -8.00 -20.50
CA LYS A 82 3.25 -6.74 -20.57
C LYS A 82 3.74 -6.29 -19.19
N ARG A 83 2.87 -6.37 -18.18
CA ARG A 83 3.22 -6.01 -16.79
C ARG A 83 4.29 -6.95 -16.25
N LYS A 84 4.11 -8.27 -16.42
CA LYS A 84 5.11 -9.27 -16.00
C LYS A 84 6.47 -9.01 -16.66
N LYS A 85 6.49 -8.71 -17.94
CA LYS A 85 7.73 -8.38 -18.66
C LYS A 85 8.42 -7.14 -18.09
N ILE A 86 7.68 -6.05 -17.87
CA ILE A 86 8.21 -4.80 -17.27
C ILE A 86 8.79 -5.09 -15.88
N PHE A 87 8.09 -5.86 -15.05
CA PHE A 87 8.54 -6.27 -13.74
C PHE A 87 9.86 -7.06 -13.80
N GLU A 88 9.93 -8.11 -14.62
CA GLU A 88 11.12 -8.97 -14.77
C GLU A 88 12.32 -8.20 -15.33
N GLU A 89 12.11 -7.35 -16.33
CA GLU A 89 13.17 -6.51 -16.92
C GLU A 89 13.72 -5.52 -15.89
N HIS A 90 12.87 -4.90 -15.07
CA HIS A 90 13.33 -3.97 -14.05
C HIS A 90 14.15 -4.68 -12.97
N LEU A 91 13.66 -5.79 -12.41
CA LEU A 91 14.40 -6.57 -11.42
C LEU A 91 15.75 -7.02 -11.95
N SER A 92 15.77 -7.54 -13.19
CA SER A 92 17.00 -8.00 -13.85
C SER A 92 18.04 -6.91 -14.02
N ALA A 93 17.63 -5.68 -14.35
CA ALA A 93 18.51 -4.52 -14.49
C ALA A 93 19.28 -4.19 -13.20
N TYR A 94 18.69 -4.47 -12.03
CA TYR A 94 19.30 -4.29 -10.72
C TYR A 94 19.95 -5.56 -10.15
N GLY A 95 19.91 -6.69 -10.87
CA GLY A 95 20.41 -7.97 -10.40
C GLY A 95 19.56 -8.59 -9.28
N ILE A 96 18.30 -8.19 -9.20
CA ILE A 96 17.32 -8.70 -8.22
C ILE A 96 16.56 -9.87 -8.81
N LYS A 97 16.22 -10.84 -7.98
CA LYS A 97 15.50 -12.06 -8.36
C LYS A 97 14.10 -12.07 -7.76
N TYR A 98 13.24 -12.86 -8.37
CA TYR A 98 11.87 -13.09 -7.91
C TYR A 98 11.60 -14.60 -7.83
N ASN A 99 10.91 -15.02 -6.79
CA ASN A 99 10.44 -16.38 -6.60
C ASN A 99 8.92 -16.45 -6.81
N ASP A 100 8.48 -17.04 -7.92
CA ASP A 100 7.05 -17.17 -8.27
C ASP A 100 6.22 -17.95 -7.23
N LYS A 101 6.85 -18.80 -6.40
CA LYS A 101 6.15 -19.64 -5.42
C LYS A 101 5.96 -18.95 -4.07
N THR A 102 6.99 -18.24 -3.62
CA THR A 102 6.99 -17.56 -2.32
C THR A 102 6.65 -16.07 -2.43
N HIS A 103 6.63 -15.56 -3.68
CA HIS A 103 6.45 -14.14 -4.00
C HIS A 103 7.58 -13.22 -3.52
N GLU A 104 8.67 -13.80 -3.05
CA GLU A 104 9.82 -13.05 -2.57
C GLU A 104 10.55 -12.32 -3.69
N ILE A 105 10.85 -11.06 -3.47
CA ILE A 105 11.79 -10.25 -4.24
C ILE A 105 13.09 -10.24 -3.45
N PHE A 106 14.15 -10.81 -3.98
CA PHE A 106 15.36 -11.06 -3.20
C PHE A 106 16.65 -10.92 -3.99
N VAL A 107 17.75 -10.81 -3.25
CA VAL A 107 19.11 -10.85 -3.78
C VAL A 107 20.04 -11.56 -2.80
N GLN A 108 20.96 -12.37 -3.33
CA GLN A 108 22.05 -12.95 -2.56
C GLN A 108 23.30 -12.08 -2.69
N THR A 109 23.94 -11.79 -1.58
CA THR A 109 25.08 -10.89 -1.50
C THR A 109 26.04 -11.34 -0.38
N ASN A 110 27.12 -10.61 -0.20
CA ASN A 110 28.07 -10.75 0.93
C ASN A 110 28.22 -9.43 1.66
N PHE A 111 28.93 -9.41 2.78
CA PHE A 111 29.13 -8.19 3.58
C PHE A 111 29.73 -7.05 2.77
N LYS A 112 30.68 -7.31 1.87
CA LYS A 112 31.33 -6.28 1.04
C LYS A 112 30.36 -5.55 0.13
N ASN A 113 29.38 -6.28 -0.43
CA ASN A 113 28.41 -5.76 -1.41
C ASN A 113 27.03 -5.47 -0.79
N PHE A 114 26.86 -5.71 0.50
CA PHE A 114 25.61 -5.56 1.22
C PHE A 114 24.91 -4.20 0.93
N ASN A 115 25.66 -3.10 1.09
CA ASN A 115 25.10 -1.75 0.96
C ASN A 115 24.52 -1.52 -0.44
N LYS A 116 25.25 -1.92 -1.49
CA LYS A 116 24.79 -1.81 -2.88
C LYS A 116 23.59 -2.72 -3.16
N SER A 117 23.65 -3.96 -2.69
CA SER A 117 22.57 -4.93 -2.89
C SER A 117 21.28 -4.50 -2.16
N LYS A 118 21.40 -4.01 -0.91
CA LYS A 118 20.27 -3.46 -0.17
C LYS A 118 19.65 -2.27 -0.91
N HIS A 119 20.48 -1.36 -1.44
CA HIS A 119 19.99 -0.20 -2.16
C HIS A 119 19.27 -0.60 -3.46
N ASN A 120 19.83 -1.54 -4.24
CA ASN A 120 19.21 -2.06 -5.46
C ASN A 120 17.88 -2.74 -5.16
N LEU A 121 17.83 -3.59 -4.11
CA LEU A 121 16.59 -4.22 -3.69
C LEU A 121 15.53 -3.18 -3.34
N LEU A 122 15.88 -2.19 -2.53
CA LEU A 122 14.96 -1.12 -2.14
C LEU A 122 14.39 -0.37 -3.35
N GLN A 123 15.21 -0.05 -4.35
CA GLN A 123 14.75 0.58 -5.59
C GLN A 123 13.74 -0.31 -6.33
N CYS A 124 14.00 -1.62 -6.38
CA CYS A 124 13.04 -2.57 -6.98
C CYS A 124 11.73 -2.64 -6.18
N LEU A 125 11.78 -2.68 -4.85
CA LEU A 125 10.58 -2.69 -4.02
C LEU A 125 9.73 -1.43 -4.23
N ILE A 126 10.36 -0.24 -4.27
CA ILE A 126 9.66 1.02 -4.58
C ILE A 126 9.02 0.95 -5.97
N PHE A 127 9.78 0.52 -6.99
CA PHE A 127 9.24 0.39 -8.34
C PHE A 127 8.04 -0.57 -8.41
N VAL A 128 8.15 -1.74 -7.77
CA VAL A 128 7.07 -2.74 -7.77
C VAL A 128 5.85 -2.19 -7.04
N ASN A 129 6.06 -1.50 -5.93
CA ASN A 129 4.99 -0.82 -5.22
C ASN A 129 4.32 0.26 -6.09
N ASP A 130 5.09 1.03 -6.85
CA ASP A 130 4.58 2.04 -7.79
C ASP A 130 3.85 1.43 -9.00
N MET A 131 4.01 0.12 -9.26
CA MET A 131 3.20 -0.59 -10.27
C MET A 131 1.70 -0.57 -9.93
N TYR A 132 1.33 -0.25 -8.69
CA TYR A 132 -0.04 0.09 -8.34
C TYR A 132 -0.61 1.19 -9.24
N LEU A 133 0.18 2.20 -9.59
CA LEU A 133 -0.23 3.28 -10.49
C LEU A 133 -0.45 2.80 -11.93
N LEU A 134 0.17 1.67 -12.31
CA LEU A 134 -0.06 1.01 -13.61
C LEU A 134 -1.29 0.11 -13.60
N SER A 135 -1.90 -0.11 -12.45
CA SER A 135 -3.22 -0.72 -12.40
C SER A 135 -4.19 0.21 -13.09
N ASN A 136 -4.98 -0.36 -13.98
CA ASN A 136 -6.02 0.43 -14.61
C ASN A 136 -6.91 1.00 -13.50
N PRO A 137 -6.92 2.30 -13.26
CA PRO A 137 -7.85 2.90 -12.30
C PRO A 137 -9.31 2.64 -12.71
N LYS A 138 -9.52 2.10 -13.92
CA LYS A 138 -10.86 1.84 -14.48
C LYS A 138 -11.73 0.92 -13.64
N SER A 139 -11.22 -0.10 -12.95
CA SER A 139 -12.14 -1.00 -12.24
C SER A 139 -12.58 -0.48 -10.87
N GLN A 140 -11.72 0.23 -10.13
CA GLN A 140 -12.13 0.94 -8.93
C GLN A 140 -12.94 2.18 -9.29
N ASN A 141 -12.48 2.95 -10.29
CA ASN A 141 -13.19 4.13 -10.79
C ASN A 141 -14.56 3.76 -11.41
N ILE A 142 -14.68 2.65 -12.16
CA ILE A 142 -15.97 2.26 -12.76
C ILE A 142 -17.02 2.06 -11.68
N PHE A 143 -16.75 1.27 -10.64
CA PHE A 143 -17.75 1.03 -9.60
C PHE A 143 -18.04 2.29 -8.77
N THR A 144 -17.02 3.10 -8.48
CA THR A 144 -17.21 4.40 -7.81
C THR A 144 -18.00 5.36 -8.69
N GLU A 145 -17.77 5.39 -10.02
CA GLU A 145 -18.58 6.16 -10.96
C GLU A 145 -20.01 5.62 -11.08
N ASP A 146 -20.21 4.30 -11.06
CA ASP A 146 -21.55 3.71 -11.04
C ASP A 146 -22.34 4.15 -9.80
N VAL A 147 -21.65 4.20 -8.62
CA VAL A 147 -22.26 4.72 -7.39
C VAL A 147 -22.57 6.21 -7.51
N ALA A 148 -21.65 7.02 -8.08
CA ALA A 148 -21.85 8.43 -8.32
C ALA A 148 -23.07 8.67 -9.23
N ASN A 149 -23.15 7.97 -10.35
CA ASN A 149 -24.29 8.05 -11.28
C ASN A 149 -25.61 7.71 -10.58
N LYS A 150 -25.61 6.71 -9.69
CA LYS A 150 -26.79 6.37 -8.91
C LYS A 150 -27.20 7.48 -7.92
N LEU A 151 -26.23 8.12 -7.27
CA LEU A 151 -26.51 9.26 -6.40
C LEU A 151 -27.09 10.44 -7.20
N ASP A 152 -26.55 10.71 -8.40
CA ASP A 152 -27.02 11.76 -9.30
C ASP A 152 -28.44 11.47 -9.83
N GLU A 153 -28.72 10.24 -10.26
CA GLU A 153 -30.06 9.78 -10.69
C GLU A 153 -31.13 10.04 -9.62
N HIS A 154 -30.74 9.94 -8.33
CA HIS A 154 -31.64 10.17 -7.20
C HIS A 154 -31.59 11.59 -6.65
N ASN A 155 -30.91 12.52 -7.33
CA ASN A 155 -30.74 13.92 -6.91
C ASN A 155 -30.15 14.05 -5.49
N ILE A 156 -29.20 13.16 -5.14
CA ILE A 156 -28.48 13.19 -3.86
C ILE A 156 -27.21 14.02 -4.04
N TYR A 157 -27.12 15.18 -3.37
CA TYR A 157 -25.92 16.00 -3.38
C TYR A 157 -24.82 15.36 -2.50
N TYR A 158 -23.62 15.21 -3.05
CA TYR A 158 -22.46 14.63 -2.37
C TYR A 158 -21.18 15.38 -2.72
N GLY A 159 -20.18 15.30 -1.85
CA GLY A 159 -18.78 15.64 -2.15
C GLY A 159 -17.99 14.36 -2.42
N ARG A 160 -16.90 14.47 -3.15
CA ARG A 160 -15.97 13.34 -3.45
C ARG A 160 -14.66 13.48 -2.69
N ASP A 161 -13.97 12.37 -2.47
CA ASP A 161 -12.60 12.27 -1.97
C ASP A 161 -12.36 13.08 -0.70
N LEU A 162 -13.24 12.90 0.31
CA LEU A 162 -13.14 13.65 1.55
C LEU A 162 -12.07 13.05 2.47
N PRO A 163 -10.96 13.78 2.74
CA PRO A 163 -10.00 13.38 3.74
C PRO A 163 -10.47 13.68 5.16
N ILE A 164 -10.32 12.73 6.07
CA ILE A 164 -10.54 12.93 7.50
C ILE A 164 -9.27 12.56 8.25
N ILE A 165 -8.73 13.48 9.05
CA ILE A 165 -7.60 13.18 9.91
C ILE A 165 -8.11 12.39 11.11
N GLY A 166 -7.68 11.12 11.25
CA GLY A 166 -8.04 10.24 12.36
C GLY A 166 -7.46 10.68 13.71
N SER A 167 -7.90 10.03 14.79
CA SER A 167 -7.38 10.29 16.14
C SER A 167 -5.88 9.98 16.29
N SER A 168 -5.31 9.20 15.39
CA SER A 168 -3.88 8.86 15.29
C SER A 168 -3.07 9.85 14.44
N GLY A 169 -3.69 10.89 13.87
CA GLY A 169 -3.05 11.81 12.92
C GLY A 169 -3.00 11.28 11.48
N VAL A 170 -3.43 10.03 11.24
CA VAL A 170 -3.49 9.44 9.90
C VAL A 170 -4.70 9.99 9.13
N VAL A 171 -4.50 10.26 7.84
CA VAL A 171 -5.58 10.71 6.94
C VAL A 171 -6.33 9.50 6.42
N HIS A 172 -7.65 9.49 6.60
CA HIS A 172 -8.56 8.47 6.08
C HIS A 172 -9.43 9.08 4.98
N ASN A 173 -9.44 8.48 3.79
CA ASN A 173 -10.18 8.98 2.64
C ASN A 173 -11.49 8.23 2.46
N PHE A 174 -12.57 8.99 2.22
CA PHE A 174 -13.90 8.47 1.90
C PHE A 174 -14.28 8.89 0.48
N ASP A 175 -14.79 7.93 -0.31
CA ASP A 175 -15.12 8.16 -1.72
C ASP A 175 -16.22 9.20 -1.90
N PHE A 176 -17.21 9.19 -0.98
CA PHE A 176 -18.31 10.17 -0.99
C PHE A 176 -18.64 10.66 0.41
N PHE A 177 -19.09 11.91 0.46
CA PHE A 177 -19.60 12.55 1.66
C PHE A 177 -20.95 13.20 1.37
N ILE A 178 -21.96 12.89 2.18
CA ILE A 178 -23.27 13.53 2.13
C ILE A 178 -23.46 14.35 3.39
N SER A 179 -23.58 15.67 3.20
CA SER A 179 -23.80 16.61 4.30
C SER A 179 -25.17 16.42 4.92
N ALA A 180 -25.23 16.51 6.24
CA ALA A 180 -26.48 16.40 6.98
C ALA A 180 -27.36 17.64 6.80
N LYS A 181 -28.62 17.44 6.44
CA LYS A 181 -29.68 18.44 6.63
C LYS A 181 -30.11 18.46 8.11
N LYS A 182 -30.95 19.44 8.51
CA LYS A 182 -31.47 19.53 9.88
C LYS A 182 -32.08 18.20 10.33
N ASN A 183 -31.61 17.63 11.45
CA ASN A 183 -32.01 16.35 12.03
C ASN A 183 -31.58 15.09 11.24
N GLN A 184 -30.59 15.20 10.36
CA GLN A 184 -29.98 14.04 9.68
C GLN A 184 -28.53 13.87 10.10
N LYS A 185 -27.98 12.64 9.87
CA LYS A 185 -26.57 12.33 10.08
C LYS A 185 -25.74 12.65 8.84
N GLU A 186 -24.51 13.09 9.04
CA GLU A 186 -23.51 13.13 7.97
C GLU A 186 -23.19 11.68 7.54
N LYS A 187 -23.06 11.44 6.24
CA LYS A 187 -22.76 10.10 5.71
C LYS A 187 -21.42 10.11 5.03
N PHE A 188 -20.56 9.18 5.43
CA PHE A 188 -19.27 8.91 4.82
C PHE A 188 -19.34 7.56 4.13
N ILE A 189 -19.08 7.52 2.83
CA ILE A 189 -19.34 6.36 2.00
C ILE A 189 -18.05 5.90 1.35
N ASN A 190 -17.78 4.60 1.43
CA ASN A 190 -16.75 3.92 0.64
C ASN A 190 -17.40 2.91 -0.33
N ALA A 191 -17.05 3.01 -1.61
CA ALA A 191 -17.44 2.07 -2.65
C ALA A 191 -16.38 0.97 -2.78
N ILE A 192 -16.72 -0.27 -2.46
CA ILE A 192 -15.81 -1.42 -2.48
C ILE A 192 -16.06 -2.26 -3.72
N SER A 193 -15.21 -2.12 -4.72
CA SER A 193 -15.30 -2.83 -6.00
C SER A 193 -15.02 -4.33 -5.90
N ASN A 194 -14.21 -4.76 -4.91
CA ASN A 194 -13.87 -6.17 -4.68
C ASN A 194 -14.19 -6.60 -3.25
N PRO A 195 -15.45 -6.96 -2.94
CA PRO A 195 -15.87 -7.35 -1.60
C PRO A 195 -15.34 -8.70 -1.14
N ASN A 196 -14.68 -9.47 -2.00
CA ASN A 196 -14.06 -10.74 -1.61
C ASN A 196 -12.64 -10.54 -1.03
N ASN A 197 -12.07 -9.35 -1.16
CA ASN A 197 -10.80 -9.01 -0.54
C ASN A 197 -11.02 -8.59 0.93
N SER A 198 -10.78 -9.53 1.85
CA SER A 198 -10.99 -9.32 3.29
C SER A 198 -10.07 -8.23 3.87
N MET A 199 -8.89 -7.99 3.28
CA MET A 199 -7.97 -6.95 3.75
C MET A 199 -8.48 -5.55 3.41
N ILE A 200 -8.96 -5.34 2.17
CA ILE A 200 -9.58 -4.05 1.79
C ILE A 200 -10.74 -3.74 2.73
N ILE A 201 -11.61 -4.73 2.98
CA ILE A 201 -12.74 -4.54 3.90
C ILE A 201 -12.26 -4.19 5.31
N LYS A 202 -11.28 -4.93 5.85
CA LYS A 202 -10.72 -4.67 7.18
C LYS A 202 -10.09 -3.28 7.26
N SER A 203 -9.30 -2.90 6.26
CA SER A 203 -8.71 -1.55 6.18
C SER A 203 -9.78 -0.47 6.20
N LYS A 204 -10.79 -0.55 5.30
CA LYS A 204 -11.87 0.45 5.25
C LYS A 204 -12.72 0.50 6.53
N ILE A 205 -12.94 -0.64 7.19
CA ILE A 205 -13.59 -0.67 8.51
C ILE A 205 -12.71 0.01 9.56
N THR A 206 -11.41 -0.23 9.56
CA THR A 206 -10.46 0.41 10.49
C THR A 206 -10.46 1.91 10.28
N ASP A 207 -10.42 2.39 9.02
CA ASP A 207 -10.52 3.80 8.68
C ASP A 207 -11.80 4.44 9.26
N ALA A 208 -12.94 3.78 9.06
CA ALA A 208 -14.21 4.25 9.61
C ALA A 208 -14.22 4.27 11.14
N MET A 209 -13.65 3.25 11.80
CA MET A 209 -13.54 3.19 13.27
C MET A 209 -12.65 4.31 13.82
N GLN A 210 -11.54 4.63 13.16
CA GLN A 210 -10.66 5.72 13.55
C GLN A 210 -11.31 7.08 13.34
N ALA A 211 -11.97 7.27 12.18
CA ALA A 211 -12.70 8.49 11.88
C ALA A 211 -13.89 8.71 12.85
N LYS A 212 -14.56 7.63 13.30
CA LYS A 212 -15.67 7.68 14.25
C LYS A 212 -15.27 8.22 15.63
N LYS A 213 -14.01 8.02 16.04
CA LYS A 213 -13.50 8.52 17.34
C LYS A 213 -13.37 10.04 17.40
N ILE A 214 -13.44 10.73 16.28
CA ILE A 214 -13.32 12.19 16.21
C ILE A 214 -14.65 12.81 16.59
N LYS A 215 -14.63 13.71 17.57
CA LYS A 215 -15.82 14.51 17.93
C LYS A 215 -16.15 15.48 16.81
N ARG A 216 -17.30 15.29 16.19
CA ARG A 216 -17.87 16.21 15.18
C ARG A 216 -19.10 16.88 15.74
N HIS A 217 -19.42 18.06 15.23
CA HIS A 217 -20.61 18.82 15.67
C HIS A 217 -21.93 18.11 15.33
N ARG A 218 -21.91 17.20 14.33
CA ARG A 218 -23.07 16.43 13.91
C ARG A 218 -22.82 14.94 14.07
N GLN A 219 -23.90 14.19 14.28
CA GLN A 219 -23.83 12.74 14.25
C GLN A 219 -23.44 12.28 12.85
N ASN A 220 -22.64 11.24 12.79
CA ASN A 220 -22.14 10.66 11.53
C ASN A 220 -22.48 9.18 11.41
N GLU A 221 -22.44 8.69 10.18
CA GLU A 221 -22.72 7.32 9.77
C GLU A 221 -21.73 6.93 8.67
N PHE A 222 -21.20 5.72 8.75
CA PHE A 222 -20.25 5.16 7.77
C PHE A 222 -20.95 4.08 6.98
N ILE A 223 -20.94 4.19 5.65
CA ILE A 223 -21.65 3.32 4.72
C ILE A 223 -20.63 2.66 3.79
N PHE A 224 -20.75 1.34 3.62
CA PHE A 224 -19.95 0.59 2.65
C PHE A 224 -20.86 0.04 1.56
N ILE A 225 -20.64 0.48 0.32
CA ILE A 225 -21.34 -0.03 -0.85
C ILE A 225 -20.46 -1.09 -1.49
N LEU A 226 -20.96 -2.32 -1.56
CA LEU A 226 -20.21 -3.48 -2.06
C LEU A 226 -20.66 -3.82 -3.48
N ASN A 227 -19.70 -4.07 -4.37
CA ASN A 227 -20.00 -4.59 -5.72
C ASN A 227 -20.27 -6.09 -5.65
N ASP A 228 -21.52 -6.50 -5.84
CA ASP A 228 -21.97 -7.90 -5.84
C ASP A 228 -22.16 -8.48 -7.23
N SER A 229 -21.79 -7.75 -8.31
CA SER A 229 -22.00 -8.13 -9.70
C SER A 229 -21.47 -9.53 -10.06
N LYS A 230 -20.46 -10.03 -9.34
CA LYS A 230 -19.89 -11.38 -9.51
C LYS A 230 -20.69 -12.50 -8.82
N LYS A 231 -21.72 -12.19 -8.01
CA LYS A 231 -22.55 -13.21 -7.34
C LYS A 231 -23.73 -13.70 -8.18
N ARG A 232 -24.09 -12.99 -9.24
CA ARG A 232 -25.25 -13.34 -10.08
C ARG A 232 -25.09 -14.63 -10.91
N ASP A 233 -23.86 -15.16 -11.05
CA ASP A 233 -23.61 -16.41 -11.81
C ASP A 233 -23.74 -17.70 -10.99
N ARG A 234 -24.05 -17.63 -9.70
CA ARG A 234 -24.46 -18.81 -8.94
C ARG A 234 -25.95 -19.03 -9.14
N LYS A 235 -26.32 -19.67 -10.26
CA LYS A 235 -27.62 -20.32 -10.39
C LYS A 235 -27.76 -21.28 -9.20
N SER A 236 -28.72 -21.00 -8.35
CA SER A 236 -29.24 -21.95 -7.40
C SER A 236 -29.68 -23.19 -8.19
N VAL A 237 -28.88 -24.25 -8.10
CA VAL A 237 -29.38 -25.59 -8.48
C VAL A 237 -30.20 -26.02 -7.27
N VAL A 238 -31.51 -26.04 -7.46
CA VAL A 238 -32.46 -26.72 -6.59
C VAL A 238 -32.25 -28.21 -6.74
#